data_ef9df6dc7354074886efcac79d976592
#
_entry.id   ef9df6dc7354074886efcac79d976592
#
_cell.length_a   1.000
_cell.length_b   1.000
_cell.length_c   1.000
_cell.angle_alpha   90.00
_cell.angle_beta   90.00
_cell.angle_gamma   90.00
#
_symmetry.space_group_name_H-M   'P 1'
#
loop_
_entity.id
_entity.type
_entity.pdbx_description
1 polymer ?
#
loop_
_entity_poly.entity_id
_entity_poly.type
_entity_poly.pdbx_seq_one_letter_code
_entity_poly.pdbx_strand_id
1 'polypeptide(L)'
;MNRVELMRSESQNTSVSFKIFMSIVKSNRLPICFEGKDIQYYRNRIEQYLTENFGYIDCSGKSKVLSLREEIQKNSQYRNKLCIYFVDCDFDDNSDIYNKQDVYITPCYSIENLYTSDRVFEKILSDEFGINPSNDEQSELFSKILSEYRNRKREFFKCIEEFNFYVYLIKLNQFGISYNDIKISDLVKINIDSVTKSYTSISKVLKDIDLNNFDLSKAQSYFSGKDPEHCFRGKNNFHFLEKLLIKLQEDASKKDGRKIFPKKMSISYTTQNLLSSYSKYAETPQCLIDFLSSYKSLL
;
A
#
# COMPACT_ATOMS: atom_id res chain seq x y z
N MET A 1 -8.94 18.15 19.46
CA MET A 1 -9.97 17.20 19.93
C MET A 1 -9.58 16.75 21.33
N ASN A 2 -10.50 16.86 22.31
CA ASN A 2 -10.24 16.45 23.70
C ASN A 2 -10.16 14.92 23.75
N ARG A 3 -9.32 14.35 24.67
CA ARG A 3 -9.14 12.89 24.88
C ARG A 3 -10.49 12.16 25.07
N VAL A 4 -11.46 12.80 25.72
CA VAL A 4 -12.82 12.26 25.93
C VAL A 4 -13.62 12.20 24.62
N GLU A 5 -13.48 13.18 23.74
CA GLU A 5 -14.12 13.21 22.41
C GLU A 5 -13.49 12.15 21.50
N LEU A 6 -12.18 11.97 21.58
CA LEU A 6 -11.46 10.91 20.86
C LEU A 6 -11.96 9.53 21.30
N MET A 7 -12.01 9.26 22.61
CA MET A 7 -12.50 7.99 23.17
C MET A 7 -13.98 7.74 22.82
N ARG A 8 -14.83 8.78 22.78
CA ARG A 8 -16.23 8.65 22.35
C ARG A 8 -16.35 8.31 20.87
N SER A 9 -15.57 8.98 20.01
CA SER A 9 -15.56 8.70 18.56
C SER A 9 -15.04 7.29 18.25
N GLU A 10 -14.02 6.83 18.97
CA GLU A 10 -13.48 5.49 18.86
C GLU A 10 -14.50 4.43 19.32
N SER A 11 -15.15 4.64 20.45
CA SER A 11 -16.19 3.76 20.97
C SER A 11 -17.42 3.68 20.05
N GLN A 12 -17.85 4.80 19.47
CA GLN A 12 -18.96 4.82 18.51
C GLN A 12 -18.59 4.05 17.21
N ASN A 13 -17.38 4.24 16.70
CA ASN A 13 -16.93 3.54 15.50
C ASN A 13 -16.79 2.04 15.71
N THR A 14 -16.25 1.60 16.86
CA THR A 14 -16.14 0.17 17.19
C THR A 14 -17.51 -0.47 17.29
N SER A 15 -18.47 0.22 17.91
CA SER A 15 -19.86 -0.28 18.01
C SER A 15 -20.55 -0.40 16.64
N VAL A 16 -20.24 0.44 15.68
CA VAL A 16 -20.73 0.32 14.28
C VAL A 16 -20.11 -0.89 13.59
N SER A 17 -18.79 -1.05 13.68
CA SER A 17 -18.07 -2.21 13.11
C SER A 17 -18.56 -3.53 13.73
N PHE A 18 -18.84 -3.54 15.03
CA PHE A 18 -19.40 -4.72 15.70
C PHE A 18 -20.82 -5.06 15.23
N LYS A 19 -21.68 -4.05 14.96
CA LYS A 19 -23.01 -4.28 14.36
C LYS A 19 -22.92 -4.87 12.96
N ILE A 20 -21.97 -4.39 12.13
CA ILE A 20 -21.72 -4.96 10.80
C ILE A 20 -21.24 -6.41 10.93
N PHE A 21 -20.32 -6.70 11.86
CA PHE A 21 -19.87 -8.05 12.18
C PHE A 21 -21.05 -8.96 12.49
N MET A 22 -21.94 -8.57 13.42
CA MET A 22 -23.13 -9.34 13.77
C MET A 22 -24.04 -9.61 12.56
N SER A 23 -24.20 -8.63 11.67
CA SER A 23 -25.01 -8.78 10.45
C SER A 23 -24.41 -9.80 9.50
N ILE A 24 -23.07 -9.79 9.33
CA ILE A 24 -22.34 -10.75 8.48
C ILE A 24 -22.50 -12.17 9.05
N VAL A 25 -22.29 -12.34 10.37
CA VAL A 25 -22.46 -13.62 11.04
C VAL A 25 -23.88 -14.16 10.92
N LYS A 26 -24.90 -13.30 11.12
CA LYS A 26 -26.32 -13.68 10.94
C LYS A 26 -26.66 -14.11 9.51
N SER A 27 -25.94 -13.59 8.52
CA SER A 27 -26.08 -13.97 7.12
C SER A 27 -25.29 -15.23 6.75
N ASN A 28 -24.71 -15.92 7.73
CA ASN A 28 -23.85 -17.10 7.57
C ASN A 28 -22.70 -16.89 6.59
N ARG A 29 -22.07 -15.71 6.66
CA ARG A 29 -20.88 -15.35 5.89
C ARG A 29 -19.67 -15.17 6.82
N LEU A 30 -18.46 -15.39 6.29
CA LEU A 30 -17.22 -15.17 7.02
C LEU A 30 -16.97 -13.66 7.19
N PRO A 31 -16.88 -13.12 8.42
CA PRO A 31 -16.48 -11.74 8.64
C PRO A 31 -14.98 -11.57 8.40
N ILE A 32 -14.61 -10.54 7.62
CA ILE A 32 -13.23 -10.18 7.37
C ILE A 32 -13.05 -8.67 7.60
N CYS A 33 -12.08 -8.30 8.45
CA CYS A 33 -11.85 -6.93 8.86
C CYS A 33 -10.60 -6.34 8.20
N PHE A 34 -10.70 -5.11 7.74
CA PHE A 34 -9.61 -4.36 7.10
C PHE A 34 -9.41 -3.00 7.77
N GLU A 35 -8.20 -2.45 7.66
CA GLU A 35 -7.91 -1.10 8.12
C GLU A 35 -8.65 -0.01 7.34
N GLY A 36 -8.93 -0.27 6.08
CA GLY A 36 -9.55 0.69 5.18
C GLY A 36 -10.10 0.02 3.92
N LYS A 37 -9.88 0.67 2.78
CA LYS A 37 -10.35 0.19 1.47
C LYS A 37 -9.52 -0.98 0.89
N ASP A 38 -8.80 -1.70 1.72
CA ASP A 38 -7.84 -2.74 1.35
C ASP A 38 -8.51 -3.95 0.71
N ILE A 39 -9.83 -4.09 0.90
CA ILE A 39 -10.65 -5.07 0.18
C ILE A 39 -10.42 -5.02 -1.35
N GLN A 40 -10.05 -3.85 -1.89
CA GLN A 40 -9.74 -3.69 -3.32
C GLN A 40 -8.55 -4.55 -3.76
N TYR A 41 -7.57 -4.75 -2.85
CA TYR A 41 -6.43 -5.65 -3.08
C TYR A 41 -6.79 -7.09 -2.70
N TYR A 42 -7.43 -7.31 -1.56
CA TYR A 42 -7.59 -8.64 -0.98
C TYR A 42 -8.72 -9.47 -1.62
N ARG A 43 -9.76 -8.87 -2.19
CA ARG A 43 -10.96 -9.57 -2.68
C ARG A 43 -10.63 -10.80 -3.55
N ASN A 44 -9.94 -10.59 -4.66
CA ASN A 44 -9.63 -11.68 -5.61
C ASN A 44 -8.81 -12.80 -4.95
N ARG A 45 -7.96 -12.46 -3.98
CA ARG A 45 -7.11 -13.40 -3.24
C ARG A 45 -7.92 -14.21 -2.24
N ILE A 46 -8.84 -13.56 -1.55
CA ILE A 46 -9.79 -14.24 -0.63
C ILE A 46 -10.68 -15.19 -1.42
N GLU A 47 -11.26 -14.75 -2.51
CA GLU A 47 -12.11 -15.59 -3.38
C GLU A 47 -11.33 -16.79 -3.94
N GLN A 48 -10.09 -16.59 -4.34
CA GLN A 48 -9.24 -17.65 -4.92
C GLN A 48 -8.75 -18.66 -3.87
N TYR A 49 -8.27 -18.20 -2.72
CA TYR A 49 -7.54 -19.06 -1.78
C TYR A 49 -8.35 -19.45 -0.53
N LEU A 50 -9.49 -18.81 -0.28
CA LEU A 50 -10.29 -19.05 0.90
C LEU A 50 -11.75 -19.34 0.56
N THR A 51 -12.56 -18.33 0.24
CA THR A 51 -14.01 -18.47 -0.02
C THR A 51 -14.57 -17.23 -0.72
N GLU A 52 -15.63 -17.43 -1.50
CA GLU A 52 -16.48 -16.35 -2.03
C GLU A 52 -17.55 -15.90 -1.02
N ASN A 53 -17.85 -16.73 -0.01
CA ASN A 53 -18.90 -16.46 0.98
C ASN A 53 -18.38 -15.68 2.18
N PHE A 54 -18.02 -14.42 1.98
CA PHE A 54 -17.57 -13.54 3.04
C PHE A 54 -18.27 -12.18 3.05
N GLY A 55 -18.19 -11.48 4.18
CA GLY A 55 -18.54 -10.08 4.31
C GLY A 55 -17.35 -9.30 4.88
N TYR A 56 -17.14 -8.06 4.42
CA TYR A 56 -16.02 -7.27 4.88
C TYR A 56 -16.44 -6.08 5.76
N ILE A 57 -15.53 -5.65 6.61
CA ILE A 57 -15.68 -4.55 7.56
C ILE A 57 -14.49 -3.62 7.37
N ASP A 58 -14.74 -2.36 6.97
CA ASP A 58 -13.76 -1.28 7.01
C ASP A 58 -13.76 -0.69 8.43
N CYS A 59 -12.68 -0.87 9.15
CA CYS A 59 -12.54 -0.41 10.53
C CYS A 59 -11.96 1.01 10.63
N SER A 60 -11.45 1.57 9.54
CA SER A 60 -10.82 2.90 9.51
C SER A 60 -9.59 3.03 10.42
N GLY A 61 -8.68 2.07 10.36
CA GLY A 61 -7.36 2.05 10.99
C GLY A 61 -7.04 0.81 11.82
N LYS A 62 -5.74 0.50 11.95
CA LYS A 62 -5.20 -0.68 12.65
C LYS A 62 -5.72 -0.82 14.09
N SER A 63 -5.66 0.24 14.87
CA SER A 63 -6.13 0.23 16.27
C SER A 63 -7.59 -0.20 16.38
N LYS A 64 -8.44 0.20 15.43
CA LYS A 64 -9.86 -0.15 15.42
C LYS A 64 -10.10 -1.60 14.98
N VAL A 65 -9.29 -2.13 14.05
CA VAL A 65 -9.29 -3.56 13.71
C VAL A 65 -9.01 -4.40 14.96
N LEU A 66 -7.95 -4.04 15.69
CA LEU A 66 -7.55 -4.75 16.90
C LEU A 66 -8.56 -4.59 18.04
N SER A 67 -9.13 -3.40 18.22
CA SER A 67 -10.18 -3.15 19.21
C SER A 67 -11.46 -3.98 18.93
N LEU A 68 -11.87 -4.05 17.66
CA LEU A 68 -13.01 -4.90 17.25
C LEU A 68 -12.72 -6.38 17.54
N ARG A 69 -11.50 -6.84 17.24
CA ARG A 69 -11.08 -8.22 17.57
C ARG A 69 -11.23 -8.51 19.06
N GLU A 70 -10.71 -7.61 19.91
CA GLU A 70 -10.83 -7.77 21.36
C GLU A 70 -12.28 -7.77 21.85
N GLU A 71 -13.14 -6.90 21.30
CA GLU A 71 -14.55 -6.83 21.63
C GLU A 71 -15.26 -8.16 21.28
N ILE A 72 -14.98 -8.71 20.09
CA ILE A 72 -15.52 -10.02 19.67
C ILE A 72 -15.05 -11.14 20.63
N GLN A 73 -13.77 -11.17 20.99
CA GLN A 73 -13.21 -12.18 21.88
C GLN A 73 -13.74 -12.11 23.32
N LYS A 74 -14.04 -10.90 23.82
CA LYS A 74 -14.65 -10.69 25.14
C LYS A 74 -16.13 -11.07 25.18
N ASN A 75 -16.80 -11.16 24.03
CA ASN A 75 -18.21 -11.44 23.92
C ASN A 75 -18.47 -12.94 23.93
N SER A 76 -19.18 -13.46 24.98
CA SER A 76 -19.45 -14.89 25.16
C SER A 76 -20.21 -15.52 23.99
N GLN A 77 -21.08 -14.78 23.31
CA GLN A 77 -21.86 -15.25 22.17
C GLN A 77 -21.04 -15.38 20.90
N TYR A 78 -19.99 -14.53 20.72
CA TYR A 78 -19.28 -14.39 19.45
C TYR A 78 -17.82 -14.82 19.50
N ARG A 79 -17.20 -15.00 20.67
CA ARG A 79 -15.77 -15.35 20.83
C ARG A 79 -15.30 -16.59 20.06
N ASN A 80 -16.22 -17.52 19.77
CA ASN A 80 -15.94 -18.76 19.04
C ASN A 80 -16.30 -18.63 17.53
N LYS A 81 -16.75 -17.46 17.07
CA LYS A 81 -17.02 -17.23 15.64
C LYS A 81 -15.73 -16.90 14.92
N LEU A 82 -15.51 -17.59 13.81
CA LEU A 82 -14.38 -17.29 12.93
C LEU A 82 -14.51 -15.87 12.40
N CYS A 83 -13.42 -15.11 12.52
CA CYS A 83 -13.25 -13.78 11.94
C CYS A 83 -11.77 -13.61 11.59
N ILE A 84 -11.47 -13.00 10.48
CA ILE A 84 -10.10 -12.79 9.99
C ILE A 84 -9.82 -11.31 9.91
N TYR A 85 -8.62 -10.91 10.30
CA TYR A 85 -8.21 -9.51 10.41
C TYR A 85 -6.98 -9.24 9.56
N PHE A 86 -6.99 -8.14 8.81
CA PHE A 86 -5.88 -7.69 7.97
C PHE A 86 -5.42 -6.33 8.45
N VAL A 87 -4.11 -6.20 8.66
CA VAL A 87 -3.47 -4.95 9.06
C VAL A 87 -2.19 -4.74 8.28
N ASP A 88 -1.85 -3.47 8.02
CA ASP A 88 -0.58 -3.13 7.42
C ASP A 88 0.56 -3.21 8.45
N CYS A 89 1.77 -3.49 7.99
CA CYS A 89 2.94 -3.50 8.87
C CYS A 89 3.23 -2.10 9.42
N ASP A 90 3.17 -1.10 8.55
CA ASP A 90 3.60 0.27 8.83
C ASP A 90 5.02 0.33 9.44
N PHE A 91 5.30 1.38 10.22
CA PHE A 91 6.47 1.49 11.11
C PHE A 91 6.12 1.16 12.57
N ASP A 92 5.09 0.33 12.78
CA ASP A 92 4.67 -0.07 14.12
C ASP A 92 5.51 -1.21 14.67
N ASP A 93 5.64 -1.26 16.00
CA ASP A 93 6.02 -2.49 16.67
C ASP A 93 4.80 -3.43 16.68
N ASN A 94 4.89 -4.46 15.88
CA ASN A 94 3.81 -5.46 15.73
C ASN A 94 4.05 -6.72 16.62
N SER A 95 5.00 -6.69 17.56
CA SER A 95 5.38 -7.83 18.41
C SER A 95 4.17 -8.46 19.11
N ASP A 96 3.24 -7.65 19.60
CA ASP A 96 2.03 -8.11 20.30
C ASP A 96 1.01 -8.81 19.40
N ILE A 97 1.11 -8.66 18.09
CA ILE A 97 0.15 -9.22 17.13
C ILE A 97 0.72 -10.33 16.26
N TYR A 98 2.04 -10.49 16.15
CA TYR A 98 2.67 -11.57 15.36
C TYR A 98 2.21 -12.99 15.76
N ASN A 99 1.88 -13.21 17.02
CA ASN A 99 1.42 -14.51 17.51
C ASN A 99 -0.10 -14.73 17.41
N LYS A 100 -0.86 -13.73 16.90
CA LYS A 100 -2.31 -13.85 16.73
C LYS A 100 -2.59 -14.52 15.38
N GLN A 101 -2.94 -15.79 15.41
CA GLN A 101 -3.16 -16.62 14.21
C GLN A 101 -4.24 -16.07 13.28
N ASP A 102 -5.21 -15.31 13.81
CA ASP A 102 -6.32 -14.71 13.09
C ASP A 102 -6.03 -13.32 12.50
N VAL A 103 -4.81 -12.80 12.70
CA VAL A 103 -4.38 -11.49 12.17
C VAL A 103 -3.28 -11.68 11.13
N TYR A 104 -3.55 -11.24 9.91
CA TYR A 104 -2.54 -11.11 8.87
C TYR A 104 -1.92 -9.72 8.91
N ILE A 105 -0.59 -9.66 8.94
CA ILE A 105 0.19 -8.44 8.82
C ILE A 105 0.86 -8.43 7.45
N THR A 106 0.75 -7.35 6.67
CA THR A 106 1.45 -7.24 5.39
C THR A 106 2.96 -7.44 5.57
N PRO A 107 3.67 -8.18 4.69
CA PRO A 107 5.11 -8.41 4.81
C PRO A 107 5.96 -7.19 4.42
N CYS A 108 5.35 -6.14 3.93
CA CYS A 108 5.92 -4.86 3.57
C CYS A 108 5.21 -3.73 4.33
N TYR A 109 5.61 -2.48 4.12
CA TYR A 109 5.02 -1.34 4.83
C TYR A 109 3.49 -1.35 4.74
N SER A 110 2.92 -1.49 3.53
CA SER A 110 1.48 -1.58 3.28
C SER A 110 1.21 -2.30 1.95
N ILE A 111 -0.08 -2.58 1.66
CA ILE A 111 -0.47 -3.27 0.41
C ILE A 111 -0.01 -2.54 -0.85
N GLU A 112 0.10 -1.21 -0.83
CA GLU A 112 0.51 -0.43 -1.99
C GLU A 112 1.94 -0.78 -2.47
N ASN A 113 2.82 -1.26 -1.58
CA ASN A 113 4.16 -1.72 -1.97
C ASN A 113 4.13 -2.92 -2.91
N LEU A 114 3.05 -3.72 -2.86
CA LEU A 114 2.88 -4.92 -3.69
C LEU A 114 2.50 -4.63 -5.14
N TYR A 115 2.34 -3.35 -5.50
CA TYR A 115 1.98 -2.90 -6.85
C TYR A 115 3.18 -2.40 -7.67
N THR A 116 4.37 -2.28 -7.08
CA THR A 116 5.47 -1.50 -7.67
C THR A 116 6.66 -2.32 -8.13
N SER A 117 6.58 -3.64 -8.02
CA SER A 117 7.68 -4.51 -8.48
C SER A 117 7.84 -4.48 -10.00
N ASP A 118 9.03 -4.82 -10.46
CA ASP A 118 9.34 -4.93 -11.87
C ASP A 118 8.37 -5.87 -12.58
N ARG A 119 8.04 -7.01 -11.95
CA ARG A 119 7.10 -8.00 -12.49
C ARG A 119 5.68 -7.43 -12.68
N VAL A 120 5.23 -6.59 -11.74
CA VAL A 120 3.93 -5.91 -11.86
C VAL A 120 3.97 -4.91 -13.01
N PHE A 121 5.05 -4.13 -13.11
CA PHE A 121 5.21 -3.18 -14.19
C PHE A 121 5.29 -3.84 -15.58
N GLU A 122 5.96 -4.99 -15.70
CA GLU A 122 6.00 -5.80 -16.93
C GLU A 122 4.60 -6.21 -17.40
N LYS A 123 3.75 -6.69 -16.47
CA LYS A 123 2.36 -7.04 -16.79
C LYS A 123 1.55 -5.83 -17.23
N ILE A 124 1.73 -4.68 -16.58
CA ILE A 124 1.06 -3.43 -16.97
C ILE A 124 1.49 -3.02 -18.39
N LEU A 125 2.78 -3.11 -18.72
CA LEU A 125 3.27 -2.81 -20.08
C LEU A 125 2.65 -3.72 -21.12
N SER A 126 2.54 -5.02 -20.82
CA SER A 126 1.97 -5.98 -21.76
C SER A 126 0.47 -5.77 -21.95
N ASP A 127 -0.29 -5.67 -20.86
CA ASP A 127 -1.74 -5.73 -20.89
C ASP A 127 -2.39 -4.37 -21.15
N GLU A 128 -1.86 -3.29 -20.55
CA GLU A 128 -2.47 -1.95 -20.63
C GLU A 128 -1.84 -1.10 -21.73
N PHE A 129 -0.53 -1.29 -21.99
CA PHE A 129 0.19 -0.56 -23.05
C PHE A 129 0.24 -1.35 -24.35
N GLY A 130 -0.10 -2.66 -24.33
CA GLY A 130 -0.07 -3.51 -25.51
C GLY A 130 1.34 -3.75 -26.08
N ILE A 131 2.37 -3.69 -25.23
CA ILE A 131 3.77 -3.90 -25.61
C ILE A 131 4.18 -5.31 -25.20
N ASN A 132 4.19 -6.23 -26.16
CA ASN A 132 4.48 -7.64 -25.91
C ASN A 132 5.97 -7.95 -26.03
N PRO A 133 6.65 -8.43 -24.95
CA PRO A 133 8.07 -8.78 -25.00
C PRO A 133 8.39 -9.96 -25.93
N SER A 134 7.39 -10.81 -26.26
CA SER A 134 7.55 -11.94 -27.18
C SER A 134 7.46 -11.55 -28.66
N ASN A 135 7.17 -10.29 -28.96
CA ASN A 135 7.15 -9.76 -30.32
C ASN A 135 8.50 -9.11 -30.62
N ASP A 136 9.23 -9.61 -31.61
CA ASP A 136 10.58 -9.15 -31.97
C ASP A 136 10.63 -7.64 -32.21
N GLU A 137 9.60 -7.04 -32.84
CA GLU A 137 9.52 -5.60 -33.09
C GLU A 137 9.31 -4.76 -31.81
N GLN A 138 8.79 -5.36 -30.75
CA GLN A 138 8.43 -4.68 -29.50
C GLN A 138 9.37 -5.01 -28.34
N SER A 139 10.15 -6.08 -28.44
CA SER A 139 10.98 -6.58 -27.33
C SER A 139 12.06 -5.55 -26.92
N GLU A 140 12.64 -4.84 -27.88
CA GLU A 140 13.62 -3.78 -27.61
C GLU A 140 12.93 -2.60 -26.86
N LEU A 141 11.76 -2.17 -27.34
CA LEU A 141 10.98 -1.11 -26.69
C LEU A 141 10.56 -1.51 -25.28
N PHE A 142 10.08 -2.75 -25.09
CA PHE A 142 9.74 -3.30 -23.79
C PHE A 142 10.92 -3.23 -22.82
N SER A 143 12.08 -3.74 -23.25
CA SER A 143 13.31 -3.76 -22.45
C SER A 143 13.77 -2.35 -22.10
N LYS A 144 13.67 -1.42 -23.05
CA LYS A 144 14.01 0.00 -22.84
C LYS A 144 13.11 0.63 -21.78
N ILE A 145 11.79 0.46 -21.89
CA ILE A 145 10.83 1.03 -20.93
C ILE A 145 11.05 0.44 -19.54
N LEU A 146 11.27 -0.86 -19.43
CA LEU A 146 11.54 -1.53 -18.15
C LEU A 146 12.84 -1.03 -17.53
N SER A 147 13.88 -0.81 -18.32
CA SER A 147 15.15 -0.23 -17.86
C SER A 147 14.94 1.20 -17.32
N GLU A 148 14.14 2.03 -18.02
CA GLU A 148 13.81 3.37 -17.57
C GLU A 148 12.98 3.33 -16.27
N TYR A 149 12.02 2.41 -16.15
CA TYR A 149 11.30 2.22 -14.89
C TYR A 149 12.24 1.95 -13.72
N ARG A 150 13.16 0.99 -13.88
CA ARG A 150 14.18 0.65 -12.87
C ARG A 150 15.08 1.83 -12.50
N ASN A 151 15.48 2.62 -13.49
CA ASN A 151 16.30 3.81 -13.29
C ASN A 151 15.54 4.87 -12.50
N ARG A 152 14.30 5.20 -12.93
CA ARG A 152 13.43 6.17 -12.22
C ARG A 152 13.07 5.72 -10.82
N LYS A 153 12.81 4.41 -10.62
CA LYS A 153 12.54 3.84 -9.29
C LYS A 153 13.73 4.02 -8.34
N ARG A 154 14.95 3.78 -8.81
CA ARG A 154 16.17 4.01 -8.02
C ARG A 154 16.38 5.49 -7.66
N GLU A 155 16.16 6.39 -8.61
CA GLU A 155 16.24 7.84 -8.37
C GLU A 155 15.16 8.28 -7.37
N PHE A 156 13.96 7.78 -7.53
CA PHE A 156 12.84 8.05 -6.64
C PHE A 156 13.16 7.65 -5.20
N PHE A 157 13.63 6.42 -4.97
CA PHE A 157 13.98 5.98 -3.62
C PHE A 157 15.05 6.86 -2.97
N LYS A 158 16.09 7.24 -3.71
CA LYS A 158 17.10 8.19 -3.22
C LYS A 158 16.51 9.55 -2.85
N CYS A 159 15.52 10.03 -3.61
CA CYS A 159 14.88 11.32 -3.33
C CYS A 159 14.01 11.31 -2.08
N ILE A 160 13.33 10.19 -1.78
CA ILE A 160 12.36 10.10 -0.67
C ILE A 160 12.95 9.44 0.59
N GLU A 161 14.19 8.97 0.56
CA GLU A 161 14.84 8.27 1.68
C GLU A 161 14.80 9.11 2.96
N GLU A 162 15.28 10.35 2.89
CA GLU A 162 15.28 11.28 4.01
C GLU A 162 13.88 11.51 4.59
N PHE A 163 12.86 11.63 3.73
CA PHE A 163 11.47 11.74 4.17
C PHE A 163 11.02 10.50 4.95
N ASN A 164 11.33 9.29 4.45
CA ASN A 164 10.99 8.05 5.15
C ASN A 164 11.70 7.91 6.50
N PHE A 165 12.94 8.39 6.61
CA PHE A 165 13.67 8.44 7.89
C PHE A 165 12.91 9.28 8.92
N TYR A 166 12.47 10.47 8.55
CA TYR A 166 11.71 11.33 9.45
C TYR A 166 10.32 10.76 9.76
N VAL A 167 9.61 10.19 8.78
CA VAL A 167 8.30 9.55 9.03
C VAL A 167 8.44 8.41 10.04
N TYR A 168 9.48 7.57 9.91
CA TYR A 168 9.79 6.53 10.89
C TYR A 168 10.04 7.11 12.29
N LEU A 169 10.86 8.15 12.39
CA LEU A 169 11.20 8.77 13.68
C LEU A 169 10.00 9.48 14.32
N ILE A 170 9.13 10.10 13.51
CA ILE A 170 7.87 10.69 13.99
C ILE A 170 6.98 9.60 14.59
N LYS A 171 6.86 8.47 13.92
CA LYS A 171 6.06 7.34 14.39
C LYS A 171 6.67 6.73 15.66
N LEU A 172 7.97 6.48 15.67
CA LEU A 172 8.70 5.91 16.80
C LEU A 172 8.54 6.75 18.09
N ASN A 173 8.57 8.07 17.95
CA ASN A 173 8.47 8.99 19.10
C ASN A 173 7.02 9.39 19.44
N GLN A 174 6.02 8.86 18.76
CA GLN A 174 4.58 9.09 18.99
C GLN A 174 4.19 10.59 19.02
N PHE A 175 4.81 11.42 18.18
CA PHE A 175 4.57 12.86 18.19
C PHE A 175 3.16 13.26 17.75
N GLY A 176 2.28 12.34 17.37
CA GLY A 176 0.90 12.64 16.97
C GLY A 176 0.78 13.56 15.75
N ILE A 177 1.85 13.73 15.00
CA ILE A 177 1.93 14.61 13.83
C ILE A 177 1.45 13.86 12.60
N SER A 178 0.52 14.46 11.86
CA SER A 178 0.07 13.91 10.58
C SER A 178 1.04 14.27 9.46
N TYR A 179 1.50 13.27 8.73
CA TYR A 179 2.23 13.41 7.46
C TYR A 179 1.40 12.92 6.27
N ASN A 180 0.11 12.67 6.49
CA ASN A 180 -0.79 12.11 5.48
C ASN A 180 -1.14 13.10 4.37
N ASP A 181 -1.08 14.40 4.67
CA ASP A 181 -1.40 15.49 3.75
C ASP A 181 -0.24 15.84 2.81
N ILE A 182 0.97 15.30 3.06
CA ILE A 182 2.15 15.53 2.22
C ILE A 182 1.97 14.77 0.92
N LYS A 183 1.87 15.51 -0.18
CA LYS A 183 1.70 14.97 -1.52
C LYS A 183 3.05 14.54 -2.11
N ILE A 184 3.02 13.58 -3.03
CA ILE A 184 4.23 13.14 -3.74
C ILE A 184 4.91 14.30 -4.48
N SER A 185 4.15 15.27 -4.99
CA SER A 185 4.66 16.47 -5.67
C SER A 185 5.48 17.38 -4.76
N ASP A 186 5.25 17.34 -3.45
CA ASP A 186 6.01 18.11 -2.48
C ASP A 186 7.38 17.48 -2.21
N LEU A 187 7.49 16.19 -2.46
CA LEU A 187 8.71 15.40 -2.27
C LEU A 187 9.56 15.33 -3.53
N VAL A 188 8.93 15.04 -4.68
CA VAL A 188 9.65 14.75 -5.91
C VAL A 188 8.93 15.28 -7.15
N LYS A 189 9.74 15.66 -8.15
CA LYS A 189 9.29 15.90 -9.52
C LYS A 189 9.63 14.68 -10.36
N ILE A 190 8.61 14.01 -10.89
CA ILE A 190 8.74 12.80 -11.69
C ILE A 190 8.56 13.15 -13.16
N ASN A 191 9.59 12.90 -13.96
CA ASN A 191 9.58 12.98 -15.42
C ASN A 191 9.93 11.60 -15.99
N ILE A 192 9.75 11.46 -17.30
CA ILE A 192 10.05 10.20 -17.99
C ILE A 192 11.55 9.85 -17.99
N ASP A 193 12.42 10.87 -17.93
CA ASP A 193 13.87 10.77 -18.01
C ASP A 193 14.59 11.11 -16.70
N SER A 194 13.87 11.56 -15.67
CA SER A 194 14.49 11.96 -14.40
C SER A 194 13.50 12.00 -13.25
N VAL A 195 13.97 11.69 -12.06
CA VAL A 195 13.28 11.98 -10.80
C VAL A 195 14.20 12.83 -9.93
N THR A 196 13.70 13.98 -9.49
CA THR A 196 14.47 14.95 -8.69
C THR A 196 13.69 15.38 -7.45
N LYS A 197 14.40 15.77 -6.37
CA LYS A 197 13.76 16.36 -5.19
C LYS A 197 13.03 17.67 -5.56
N SER A 198 11.82 17.84 -5.02
CA SER A 198 11.04 19.10 -5.18
C SER A 198 11.38 20.13 -4.10
N TYR A 199 12.15 19.79 -3.10
CA TYR A 199 12.49 20.62 -1.96
C TYR A 199 14.02 20.79 -1.82
N THR A 200 14.44 21.90 -1.22
CA THR A 200 15.85 22.19 -0.92
C THR A 200 16.25 21.73 0.49
N SER A 201 15.27 21.64 1.41
CA SER A 201 15.44 21.13 2.76
C SER A 201 14.16 20.41 3.18
N ILE A 202 14.28 19.28 3.85
CA ILE A 202 13.14 18.50 4.34
C ILE A 202 12.30 19.28 5.35
N SER A 203 12.88 20.25 6.07
CA SER A 203 12.15 21.15 6.98
C SER A 203 11.08 22.00 6.28
N LYS A 204 11.19 22.22 4.96
CA LYS A 204 10.14 22.90 4.18
C LYS A 204 8.95 22.01 3.88
N VAL A 205 9.14 20.70 3.94
CA VAL A 205 8.09 19.68 3.76
C VAL A 205 7.42 19.39 5.10
N LEU A 206 8.22 19.20 6.14
CA LEU A 206 7.81 18.88 7.52
C LEU A 206 7.77 20.17 8.38
N LYS A 207 6.94 21.15 7.97
CA LYS A 207 6.99 22.54 8.48
C LYS A 207 6.74 22.68 9.98
N ASP A 208 5.91 21.80 10.55
CA ASP A 208 5.43 21.92 11.94
C ASP A 208 6.25 21.04 12.90
N ILE A 209 7.43 20.57 12.46
CA ILE A 209 8.25 19.62 13.21
C ILE A 209 9.63 20.22 13.46
N ASP A 210 10.05 20.27 14.72
CA ASP A 210 11.44 20.55 15.06
C ASP A 210 12.32 19.34 14.77
N LEU A 211 12.96 19.33 13.61
CA LEU A 211 13.79 18.23 13.12
C LEU A 211 15.10 18.06 13.91
N ASN A 212 15.53 19.06 14.69
CA ASN A 212 16.77 18.99 15.46
C ASN A 212 16.68 17.95 16.60
N ASN A 213 15.47 17.61 17.03
CA ASN A 213 15.22 16.63 18.09
C ASN A 213 15.27 15.17 17.62
N PHE A 214 15.53 14.91 16.34
CA PHE A 214 15.54 13.56 15.79
C PHE A 214 16.95 13.01 15.60
N ASP A 215 17.19 11.83 16.16
CA ASP A 215 18.41 11.05 15.93
C ASP A 215 18.29 10.23 14.64
N LEU A 216 18.80 10.76 13.55
CA LEU A 216 18.78 10.10 12.24
C LEU A 216 19.51 8.76 12.23
N SER A 217 20.47 8.53 13.13
CA SER A 217 21.21 7.27 13.19
C SER A 217 20.28 6.08 13.47
N LYS A 218 19.21 6.28 14.25
CA LYS A 218 18.18 5.28 14.51
C LYS A 218 17.42 4.87 13.25
N ALA A 219 17.05 5.87 12.42
CA ALA A 219 16.39 5.59 11.16
C ALA A 219 17.33 4.89 10.17
N GLN A 220 18.57 5.38 10.03
CA GLN A 220 19.60 4.74 9.20
C GLN A 220 19.84 3.29 9.61
N SER A 221 19.94 3.01 10.91
CA SER A 221 20.06 1.65 11.43
C SER A 221 18.83 0.79 11.10
N TYR A 222 17.62 1.33 11.26
CA TYR A 222 16.38 0.62 10.97
C TYR A 222 16.27 0.23 9.49
N PHE A 223 16.63 1.13 8.58
CA PHE A 223 16.53 0.90 7.14
C PHE A 223 17.74 0.19 6.54
N SER A 224 18.84 0.05 7.28
CA SER A 224 20.06 -0.59 6.79
C SER A 224 19.79 -2.01 6.32
N GLY A 225 20.17 -2.32 5.07
CA GLY A 225 19.99 -3.63 4.46
C GLY A 225 18.55 -3.97 4.05
N LYS A 226 17.58 -3.07 4.25
CA LYS A 226 16.21 -3.28 3.82
C LYS A 226 15.99 -2.72 2.42
N ASP A 227 15.13 -3.40 1.66
CA ASP A 227 14.73 -2.93 0.33
C ASP A 227 13.75 -1.76 0.47
N PRO A 228 14.06 -0.57 -0.08
CA PRO A 228 13.17 0.58 -0.10
C PRO A 228 11.80 0.29 -0.71
N GLU A 229 11.73 -0.62 -1.68
CA GLU A 229 10.47 -1.02 -2.31
C GLU A 229 9.47 -1.60 -1.30
N HIS A 230 9.95 -2.33 -0.31
CA HIS A 230 9.12 -2.98 0.70
C HIS A 230 8.99 -2.18 2.01
N CYS A 231 10.03 -1.44 2.39
CA CYS A 231 10.07 -0.80 3.70
C CYS A 231 9.73 0.69 3.71
N PHE A 232 9.71 1.38 2.55
CA PHE A 232 9.26 2.77 2.49
C PHE A 232 7.75 2.86 2.39
N ARG A 233 7.20 4.02 2.76
CA ARG A 233 5.76 4.29 2.79
C ARG A 233 5.10 3.94 1.45
N GLY A 234 4.20 2.95 1.46
CA GLY A 234 3.63 2.37 0.25
C GLY A 234 2.86 3.36 -0.63
N LYS A 235 2.11 4.29 -0.04
CA LYS A 235 1.42 5.35 -0.80
C LYS A 235 2.36 6.14 -1.70
N ASN A 236 3.58 6.42 -1.25
CA ASN A 236 4.55 7.15 -2.07
C ASN A 236 5.03 6.31 -3.25
N ASN A 237 5.29 5.02 -3.02
CA ASN A 237 5.69 4.07 -4.06
C ASN A 237 4.58 3.91 -5.12
N PHE A 238 3.35 3.78 -4.68
CA PHE A 238 2.19 3.66 -5.56
C PHE A 238 1.96 4.94 -6.41
N HIS A 239 2.06 6.11 -5.78
CA HIS A 239 1.95 7.39 -6.49
C HIS A 239 3.11 7.61 -7.49
N PHE A 240 4.32 7.11 -7.18
CA PHE A 240 5.42 7.11 -8.15
C PHE A 240 5.06 6.30 -9.40
N LEU A 241 4.57 5.06 -9.23
CA LEU A 241 4.10 4.22 -10.34
C LEU A 241 3.03 4.96 -11.15
N GLU A 242 2.00 5.49 -10.49
CA GLU A 242 0.92 6.26 -11.13
C GLU A 242 1.46 7.39 -11.99
N LYS A 243 2.32 8.23 -11.43
CA LYS A 243 2.88 9.40 -12.15
C LYS A 243 3.74 8.99 -13.33
N LEU A 244 4.55 7.94 -13.18
CA LEU A 244 5.38 7.46 -14.27
C LEU A 244 4.56 6.87 -15.42
N LEU A 245 3.51 6.11 -15.12
CA LEU A 245 2.59 5.57 -16.13
C LEU A 245 1.89 6.69 -16.92
N ILE A 246 1.47 7.78 -16.25
CA ILE A 246 0.95 8.99 -16.91
C ILE A 246 2.00 9.58 -17.85
N LYS A 247 3.27 9.70 -17.41
CA LYS A 247 4.34 10.25 -18.25
C LYS A 247 4.65 9.38 -19.46
N LEU A 248 4.57 8.07 -19.32
CA LEU A 248 4.71 7.15 -20.45
C LEU A 248 3.56 7.32 -21.45
N GLN A 249 2.30 7.40 -20.96
CA GLN A 249 1.14 7.64 -21.82
C GLN A 249 1.24 9.01 -22.55
N GLU A 250 1.62 10.06 -21.82
CA GLU A 250 1.86 11.38 -22.42
C GLU A 250 2.92 11.31 -23.54
N ASP A 251 4.04 10.59 -23.31
CA ASP A 251 5.10 10.45 -24.32
C ASP A 251 4.63 9.66 -25.54
N ALA A 252 3.94 8.55 -25.33
CA ALA A 252 3.40 7.71 -26.40
C ALA A 252 2.40 8.46 -27.30
N SER A 253 1.61 9.38 -26.74
CA SER A 253 0.57 10.12 -27.46
C SER A 253 1.06 11.33 -28.25
N LYS A 254 2.26 11.83 -27.99
CA LYS A 254 2.85 13.01 -28.69
C LYS A 254 2.92 12.76 -30.19
N LYS A 255 2.74 13.83 -30.99
CA LYS A 255 3.02 13.79 -32.43
C LYS A 255 4.51 13.71 -32.70
N ASP A 256 5.30 14.57 -32.02
CA ASP A 256 6.73 14.73 -32.18
C ASP A 256 7.42 14.89 -30.83
N GLY A 257 8.76 14.74 -30.79
CA GLY A 257 9.56 14.94 -29.58
C GLY A 257 9.35 13.87 -28.50
N ARG A 258 8.97 12.65 -28.90
CA ARG A 258 8.91 11.48 -28.01
C ARG A 258 10.31 11.12 -27.52
N LYS A 259 10.41 10.74 -26.24
CA LYS A 259 11.69 10.38 -25.63
C LYS A 259 11.92 8.86 -25.63
N ILE A 260 10.84 8.10 -25.51
CA ILE A 260 10.91 6.63 -25.36
C ILE A 260 10.27 5.93 -26.55
N PHE A 261 9.05 6.31 -26.92
CA PHE A 261 8.28 5.63 -27.95
C PHE A 261 8.76 5.99 -29.36
N PRO A 262 9.04 5.01 -30.25
CA PRO A 262 9.54 5.28 -31.61
C PRO A 262 8.45 5.90 -32.50
N LYS A 263 7.21 5.56 -32.30
CA LYS A 263 6.03 6.06 -33.02
C LYS A 263 4.91 6.44 -32.09
N LYS A 264 3.94 7.24 -32.56
CA LYS A 264 2.74 7.55 -31.79
C LYS A 264 1.95 6.28 -31.52
N MET A 265 1.56 6.08 -30.26
CA MET A 265 0.70 4.99 -29.83
C MET A 265 -0.51 5.57 -29.09
N SER A 266 -1.67 4.97 -29.32
CA SER A 266 -2.87 5.28 -28.54
C SER A 266 -2.93 4.27 -27.39
N ILE A 267 -2.70 4.75 -26.17
CA ILE A 267 -2.75 3.94 -24.97
C ILE A 267 -3.96 4.39 -24.16
N SER A 268 -4.89 3.48 -23.95
CA SER A 268 -6.07 3.72 -23.13
C SER A 268 -5.74 3.40 -21.67
N TYR A 269 -5.20 4.39 -20.96
CA TYR A 269 -4.85 4.27 -19.56
C TYR A 269 -5.66 5.27 -18.73
N THR A 270 -6.18 4.80 -17.61
CA THR A 270 -6.90 5.66 -16.65
C THR A 270 -6.27 5.54 -15.27
N THR A 271 -6.12 6.67 -14.59
CA THR A 271 -5.66 6.75 -13.20
C THR A 271 -6.78 6.56 -12.18
N GLN A 272 -8.03 6.45 -12.65
CA GLN A 272 -9.17 6.28 -11.74
C GLN A 272 -9.16 4.86 -11.15
N ASN A 273 -9.22 4.79 -9.82
CA ASN A 273 -9.31 3.53 -9.08
C ASN A 273 -8.17 2.53 -9.37
N LEU A 274 -6.94 3.01 -9.57
CA LEU A 274 -5.79 2.15 -9.88
C LEU A 274 -5.61 1.00 -8.88
N LEU A 275 -5.84 1.24 -7.59
CA LEU A 275 -5.69 0.22 -6.57
C LEU A 275 -6.59 -1.00 -6.86
N SER A 276 -7.84 -0.79 -7.26
CA SER A 276 -8.75 -1.88 -7.63
C SER A 276 -8.46 -2.43 -9.02
N SER A 277 -8.23 -1.56 -10.02
CA SER A 277 -8.02 -1.96 -11.41
C SER A 277 -6.74 -2.79 -11.59
N TYR A 278 -5.68 -2.47 -10.83
CA TYR A 278 -4.39 -3.14 -10.89
C TYR A 278 -4.21 -4.22 -9.83
N SER A 279 -5.24 -4.48 -9.02
CA SER A 279 -5.21 -5.56 -8.04
C SER A 279 -4.86 -6.92 -8.67
N LYS A 280 -5.30 -7.17 -9.91
CA LYS A 280 -4.99 -8.39 -10.69
C LYS A 280 -3.47 -8.54 -11.00
N TYR A 281 -2.74 -7.42 -11.10
CA TYR A 281 -1.30 -7.41 -11.38
C TYR A 281 -0.47 -7.46 -10.12
N ALA A 282 -0.97 -6.87 -9.02
CA ALA A 282 -0.25 -6.77 -7.76
C ALA A 282 0.23 -8.13 -7.26
N GLU A 283 1.36 -8.14 -6.60
CA GLU A 283 1.94 -9.36 -6.05
C GLU A 283 1.03 -9.98 -4.99
N THR A 284 1.07 -11.30 -4.90
CA THR A 284 0.44 -12.06 -3.82
C THR A 284 1.56 -12.77 -3.06
N PRO A 285 1.97 -12.26 -1.89
CA PRO A 285 3.03 -12.86 -1.09
C PRO A 285 2.66 -14.30 -0.68
N GLN A 286 3.64 -15.19 -0.63
CA GLN A 286 3.41 -16.58 -0.23
C GLN A 286 2.80 -16.68 1.16
N CYS A 287 3.25 -15.84 2.11
CA CYS A 287 2.67 -15.80 3.46
C CYS A 287 1.17 -15.45 3.48
N LEU A 288 0.66 -14.68 2.51
CA LEU A 288 -0.78 -14.43 2.37
C LEU A 288 -1.51 -15.67 1.85
N ILE A 289 -0.93 -16.36 0.87
CA ILE A 289 -1.50 -17.61 0.35
C ILE A 289 -1.59 -18.65 1.47
N ASP A 290 -0.51 -18.83 2.22
CA ASP A 290 -0.43 -19.78 3.33
C ASP A 290 -1.43 -19.41 4.43
N PHE A 291 -1.52 -18.12 4.79
CA PHE A 291 -2.48 -17.61 5.76
C PHE A 291 -3.93 -17.91 5.34
N LEU A 292 -4.34 -17.52 4.14
CA LEU A 292 -5.71 -17.75 3.64
C LEU A 292 -6.01 -19.24 3.53
N SER A 293 -5.08 -20.05 3.01
CA SER A 293 -5.24 -21.49 2.82
C SER A 293 -5.39 -22.24 4.16
N SER A 294 -4.76 -21.76 5.22
CA SER A 294 -4.87 -22.35 6.56
C SER A 294 -6.30 -22.32 7.12
N TYR A 295 -7.12 -21.37 6.66
CA TYR A 295 -8.53 -21.24 7.08
C TYR A 295 -9.51 -22.02 6.21
N LYS A 296 -9.10 -22.50 5.05
CA LYS A 296 -10.00 -23.18 4.10
C LYS A 296 -10.63 -24.45 4.69
N SER A 297 -9.90 -25.15 5.56
CA SER A 297 -10.39 -26.36 6.24
C SER A 297 -11.33 -26.07 7.40
N LEU A 298 -11.48 -24.81 7.83
CA LEU A 298 -12.34 -24.39 8.93
C LEU A 298 -13.70 -23.87 8.46
N LEU A 299 -13.90 -23.72 7.15
CA LEU A 299 -15.12 -23.28 6.49
C LEU A 299 -15.94 -24.45 5.96
#